data_154baa124e3cccb70e9898d68f61b805
#
_entry.id   154baa124e3cccb70e9898d68f61b805
#
_cell.length_a   1.000
_cell.length_b   1.000
_cell.length_c   1.000
_cell.angle_alpha   90.00
_cell.angle_beta   90.00
_cell.angle_gamma   90.00
#
_symmetry.space_group_name_H-M   'P 1'
#
loop_
_entity.id
_entity.type
_entity.pdbx_description
1 polymer ?
#
loop_
_entity_poly.entity_id
_entity_poly.type
_entity_poly.pdbx_seq_one_letter_code
_entity_poly.pdbx_strand_id
1 'polypeptide(L)'
;MAGSGAIGSGGASGRHPVAGVPAGDYRAPAWLPGAHAQTIWPALLGRTPAVAYRRERWSAPDGDFVDLDHAARPAGAPPARPAGRRPHLALFHGLEGDSGSHYARALMAEAIARGCDGTVIHFRGCSGELNVGPRAYHSGASDEADWVLRRLRAARDATGRRGPLLAAGVSLGGNVLLKWLGERGADAGFVAAAAAVSPPHDLHASAIVLSRGFNRLYGERFLRTLRRKALAMLERHPGLYDRARVAASRDFFDFDELVTAPLNGFASALDYWTRSSCRQYLPGVAVPTLVLNALNDPFLPASALAGPHEVSRAVRLEYPAGGGHVGFLAGAPPGRLDWMPRRLFAHYEAVLGAPLRRGGAAAQPDRSDRSDRPDRPAAPG
;
A
#
# COMPACT_ATOMS: atom_id res chain seq x y z
N MET A 1 4.21 -28.11 -59.34
CA MET A 1 4.17 -26.66 -59.02
C MET A 1 3.82 -26.53 -57.56
N ALA A 2 4.81 -26.18 -56.76
CA ALA A 2 4.70 -26.06 -55.32
C ALA A 2 4.28 -24.63 -54.93
N GLY A 3 3.19 -24.51 -54.19
CA GLY A 3 2.73 -23.28 -53.59
C GLY A 3 3.20 -23.20 -52.14
N SER A 4 4.19 -22.36 -51.89
CA SER A 4 4.69 -22.05 -50.56
C SER A 4 3.69 -21.10 -49.88
N GLY A 5 2.98 -21.61 -48.86
CA GLY A 5 2.15 -20.80 -47.95
C GLY A 5 2.97 -20.28 -46.78
N ALA A 6 3.16 -18.99 -46.72
CA ALA A 6 3.80 -18.30 -45.60
C ALA A 6 2.95 -18.45 -44.31
N ILE A 7 3.53 -19.01 -43.27
CA ILE A 7 2.93 -19.06 -41.94
C ILE A 7 3.10 -17.69 -41.32
N GLY A 8 2.04 -16.91 -41.28
CA GLY A 8 1.99 -15.65 -40.55
C GLY A 8 2.10 -15.89 -39.05
N SER A 9 3.14 -15.34 -38.43
CA SER A 9 3.32 -15.26 -36.97
C SER A 9 2.24 -14.37 -36.39
N GLY A 10 1.09 -14.94 -36.06
CA GLY A 10 0.05 -14.30 -35.27
C GLY A 10 0.55 -14.11 -33.84
N GLY A 11 0.96 -12.89 -33.49
CA GLY A 11 1.21 -12.51 -32.11
C GLY A 11 -0.05 -12.73 -31.29
N ALA A 12 -0.01 -13.68 -30.36
CA ALA A 12 -1.06 -13.91 -29.40
C ALA A 12 -1.24 -12.64 -28.54
N SER A 13 -2.22 -11.81 -28.92
CA SER A 13 -2.76 -10.79 -28.03
C SER A 13 -3.45 -11.52 -26.88
N GLY A 14 -2.68 -11.86 -25.84
CA GLY A 14 -3.21 -12.45 -24.62
C GLY A 14 -4.30 -11.54 -24.06
N ARG A 15 -5.55 -11.99 -24.09
CA ARG A 15 -6.65 -11.26 -23.48
C ARG A 15 -6.33 -11.07 -22.01
N HIS A 16 -6.45 -9.83 -21.49
CA HIS A 16 -6.28 -9.51 -20.08
C HIS A 16 -7.21 -10.43 -19.27
N PRO A 17 -6.72 -11.17 -18.25
CA PRO A 17 -7.51 -12.17 -17.53
C PRO A 17 -8.72 -11.58 -16.80
N VAL A 18 -8.72 -10.27 -16.55
CA VAL A 18 -9.89 -9.53 -16.04
C VAL A 18 -10.36 -8.59 -17.14
N ALA A 19 -11.42 -8.98 -17.84
CA ALA A 19 -11.94 -8.21 -18.96
C ALA A 19 -12.35 -6.79 -18.53
N GLY A 20 -12.00 -5.82 -19.37
CA GLY A 20 -12.39 -4.41 -19.17
C GLY A 20 -11.56 -3.64 -18.14
N VAL A 21 -10.56 -4.26 -17.49
CA VAL A 21 -9.66 -3.56 -16.56
C VAL A 21 -8.37 -3.14 -17.27
N PRO A 22 -7.97 -1.85 -17.21
CA PRO A 22 -6.71 -1.38 -17.77
C PRO A 22 -5.49 -2.06 -17.13
N ALA A 23 -4.50 -2.40 -17.96
CA ALA A 23 -3.23 -2.93 -17.48
C ALA A 23 -2.32 -1.85 -16.83
N GLY A 24 -2.62 -0.56 -17.04
CA GLY A 24 -1.70 0.51 -16.67
C GLY A 24 -0.45 0.56 -17.55
N ASP A 25 0.49 1.41 -17.18
CA ASP A 25 1.75 1.63 -17.91
C ASP A 25 2.97 0.93 -17.28
N TYR A 26 2.78 0.18 -16.20
CA TYR A 26 3.87 -0.54 -15.55
C TYR A 26 4.42 -1.67 -16.42
N ARG A 27 5.75 -1.68 -16.54
CA ARG A 27 6.51 -2.78 -17.13
C ARG A 27 7.61 -3.20 -16.17
N ALA A 28 7.58 -4.47 -15.77
CA ALA A 28 8.66 -5.04 -14.96
C ALA A 28 9.98 -5.02 -15.75
N PRO A 29 11.12 -4.72 -15.09
CA PRO A 29 12.43 -4.78 -15.75
C PRO A 29 12.70 -6.19 -16.30
N ALA A 30 13.26 -6.28 -17.52
CA ALA A 30 13.55 -7.57 -18.16
C ALA A 30 14.51 -8.44 -17.34
N TRP A 31 15.41 -7.83 -16.57
CA TRP A 31 16.36 -8.55 -15.70
C TRP A 31 15.71 -9.14 -14.43
N LEU A 32 14.43 -8.80 -14.12
CA LEU A 32 13.70 -9.28 -12.95
C LEU A 32 12.45 -10.07 -13.37
N PRO A 33 12.62 -11.29 -13.94
CA PRO A 33 11.49 -12.07 -14.44
C PRO A 33 10.73 -12.78 -13.32
N GLY A 34 9.42 -12.96 -13.53
CA GLY A 34 8.57 -13.81 -12.71
C GLY A 34 8.07 -13.18 -11.41
N ALA A 35 6.98 -13.73 -10.91
CA ALA A 35 6.22 -13.25 -9.76
C ALA A 35 7.05 -13.17 -8.46
N HIS A 36 7.77 -14.26 -8.17
CA HIS A 36 8.54 -14.36 -6.93
C HIS A 36 9.73 -13.41 -6.90
N ALA A 37 10.49 -13.31 -7.99
CA ALA A 37 11.60 -12.36 -8.08
C ALA A 37 11.09 -10.92 -7.91
N GLN A 38 9.98 -10.57 -8.57
CA GLN A 38 9.34 -9.26 -8.48
C GLN A 38 8.73 -8.96 -7.09
N THR A 39 8.53 -9.98 -6.26
CA THR A 39 8.07 -9.83 -4.87
C THR A 39 9.24 -9.71 -3.90
N ILE A 40 10.22 -10.61 -4.02
CA ILE A 40 11.31 -10.75 -3.04
C ILE A 40 12.38 -9.67 -3.21
N TRP A 41 12.82 -9.43 -4.46
CA TRP A 41 13.91 -8.51 -4.74
C TRP A 41 13.64 -7.07 -4.25
N PRO A 42 12.48 -6.46 -4.52
CA PRO A 42 12.15 -5.12 -4.03
C PRO A 42 12.23 -5.01 -2.53
N ALA A 43 11.78 -6.04 -1.82
CA ALA A 43 11.75 -6.07 -0.36
C ALA A 43 13.12 -6.22 0.29
N LEU A 44 14.07 -6.93 -0.36
CA LEU A 44 15.37 -7.25 0.19
C LEU A 44 16.51 -6.38 -0.37
N LEU A 45 16.48 -6.05 -1.65
CA LEU A 45 17.60 -5.49 -2.40
C LEU A 45 17.24 -4.18 -3.13
N GLY A 46 15.96 -3.82 -3.24
CA GLY A 46 15.54 -2.57 -3.84
C GLY A 46 16.09 -1.36 -3.07
N ARG A 47 16.48 -0.31 -3.81
CA ARG A 47 16.97 0.93 -3.19
C ARG A 47 15.82 1.61 -2.45
N THR A 48 15.83 1.47 -1.14
CA THR A 48 14.82 2.05 -0.25
C THR A 48 15.28 3.41 0.25
N PRO A 49 14.52 4.50 0.06
CA PRO A 49 14.90 5.81 0.55
C PRO A 49 14.93 5.85 2.08
N ALA A 50 15.83 6.66 2.64
CA ALA A 50 15.82 6.94 4.07
C ALA A 50 14.68 7.93 4.38
N VAL A 51 13.91 7.60 5.42
CA VAL A 51 12.86 8.47 5.97
C VAL A 51 13.03 8.47 7.48
N ALA A 52 13.15 9.65 8.07
CA ALA A 52 13.09 9.83 9.50
C ALA A 52 11.63 9.94 9.95
N TYR A 53 11.34 9.41 11.13
CA TYR A 53 9.99 9.44 11.69
C TYR A 53 9.99 9.99 13.10
N ARG A 54 8.90 10.68 13.46
CA ARG A 54 8.54 11.02 14.82
C ARG A 54 7.35 10.16 15.23
N ARG A 55 7.53 9.32 16.23
CA ARG A 55 6.45 8.46 16.75
C ARG A 55 5.54 9.26 17.66
N GLU A 56 4.24 8.99 17.54
CA GLU A 56 3.20 9.46 18.43
C GLU A 56 2.30 8.28 18.79
N ARG A 57 2.07 8.09 20.10
CA ARG A 57 1.17 7.04 20.60
C ARG A 57 -0.18 7.63 20.93
N TRP A 58 -1.21 6.99 20.44
CA TRP A 58 -2.60 7.34 20.74
C TRP A 58 -3.25 6.26 21.60
N SER A 59 -3.85 6.66 22.74
CA SER A 59 -4.73 5.78 23.49
C SER A 59 -5.97 5.48 22.67
N ALA A 60 -6.25 4.19 22.49
CA ALA A 60 -7.41 3.69 21.79
C ALA A 60 -8.64 3.63 22.72
N PRO A 61 -9.88 3.60 22.20
CA PRO A 61 -11.09 3.60 23.01
C PRO A 61 -11.24 2.41 23.97
N ASP A 62 -10.57 1.31 23.66
CA ASP A 62 -10.55 0.08 24.48
C ASP A 62 -9.44 0.07 25.55
N GLY A 63 -8.78 1.20 25.78
CA GLY A 63 -7.71 1.33 26.75
C GLY A 63 -6.32 0.86 26.28
N ASP A 64 -6.23 0.37 25.06
CA ASP A 64 -4.98 -0.01 24.40
C ASP A 64 -4.36 1.18 23.65
N PHE A 65 -3.46 0.95 22.70
CA PHE A 65 -2.81 2.02 21.95
C PHE A 65 -2.64 1.69 20.47
N VAL A 66 -2.52 2.75 19.66
CA VAL A 66 -2.08 2.71 18.27
C VAL A 66 -0.92 3.69 18.11
N ASP A 67 0.18 3.25 17.54
CA ASP A 67 1.34 4.09 17.24
C ASP A 67 1.28 4.63 15.82
N LEU A 68 1.62 5.90 15.66
CA LEU A 68 1.70 6.60 14.39
C LEU A 68 3.13 7.10 14.18
N ASP A 69 3.71 6.80 13.03
CA ASP A 69 5.01 7.32 12.63
C ASP A 69 4.82 8.44 11.60
N HIS A 70 4.99 9.68 12.05
CA HIS A 70 4.92 10.87 11.21
C HIS A 70 6.24 11.06 10.47
N ALA A 71 6.20 11.07 9.15
CA ALA A 71 7.38 11.28 8.33
C ALA A 71 7.94 12.70 8.53
N ALA A 72 9.18 12.78 8.98
CA ALA A 72 9.85 14.05 9.23
C ALA A 72 10.39 14.65 7.92
N ARG A 73 10.17 15.93 7.72
CA ARG A 73 10.79 16.65 6.59
C ARG A 73 12.26 16.90 6.91
N PRO A 74 13.17 16.70 5.95
CA PRO A 74 14.57 17.07 6.13
C PRO A 74 14.71 18.55 6.49
N ALA A 75 15.66 18.86 7.37
CA ALA A 75 16.00 20.23 7.67
C ALA A 75 16.42 20.97 6.37
N GLY A 76 15.91 22.20 6.17
CA GLY A 76 16.19 22.97 4.97
C GLY A 76 15.39 22.61 3.72
N ALA A 77 14.52 21.59 3.76
CA ALA A 77 13.62 21.30 2.64
C ALA A 77 12.68 22.50 2.41
N PRO A 78 12.65 23.10 1.20
CA PRO A 78 11.80 24.24 0.93
C PRO A 78 10.34 23.87 1.16
N PRO A 79 9.53 24.73 1.81
CA PRO A 79 8.12 24.50 1.98
C PRO A 79 7.43 24.58 0.62
N ALA A 80 7.07 23.45 0.03
CA ALA A 80 6.37 23.43 -1.25
C ALA A 80 4.97 24.08 -1.16
N ARG A 81 4.39 24.15 0.05
CA ARG A 81 3.09 24.80 0.35
C ARG A 81 3.06 25.29 1.79
N PRO A 82 2.27 26.33 2.12
CA PRO A 82 2.03 26.72 3.51
C PRO A 82 1.56 25.51 4.35
N ALA A 83 2.05 25.39 5.58
CA ALA A 83 1.80 24.23 6.44
C ALA A 83 0.29 23.92 6.59
N GLY A 84 -0.56 24.95 6.68
CA GLY A 84 -2.00 24.78 6.82
C GLY A 84 -2.72 24.21 5.59
N ARG A 85 -2.10 24.22 4.39
CA ARG A 85 -2.69 23.74 3.13
C ARG A 85 -2.02 22.49 2.56
N ARG A 86 -1.10 21.88 3.31
CA ARG A 86 -0.41 20.67 2.83
C ARG A 86 -1.36 19.47 2.85
N PRO A 87 -1.45 18.71 1.75
CA PRO A 87 -2.08 17.41 1.78
C PRO A 87 -1.38 16.50 2.78
N HIS A 88 -2.11 15.54 3.31
CA HIS A 88 -1.57 14.56 4.25
C HIS A 88 -1.87 13.15 3.76
N LEU A 89 -0.85 12.33 3.63
CA LEU A 89 -1.00 10.92 3.29
C LEU A 89 -1.00 10.07 4.55
N ALA A 90 -2.10 9.38 4.82
CA ALA A 90 -2.22 8.33 5.83
C ALA A 90 -2.00 6.97 5.17
N LEU A 91 -1.09 6.14 5.71
CA LEU A 91 -0.73 4.84 5.16
C LEU A 91 -1.02 3.72 6.16
N PHE A 92 -1.82 2.73 5.74
CA PHE A 92 -2.00 1.44 6.39
C PHE A 92 -1.05 0.41 5.76
N HIS A 93 -0.17 -0.18 6.56
CA HIS A 93 0.83 -1.13 6.06
C HIS A 93 0.28 -2.54 5.86
N GLY A 94 1.05 -3.43 5.22
CA GLY A 94 0.70 -4.84 5.01
C GLY A 94 0.90 -5.69 6.27
N LEU A 95 0.52 -6.98 6.17
CA LEU A 95 0.68 -7.98 7.23
C LEU A 95 2.11 -7.98 7.78
N GLU A 96 2.24 -7.82 9.11
CA GLU A 96 3.53 -7.77 9.82
C GLU A 96 4.51 -6.70 9.29
N GLY A 97 3.99 -5.68 8.60
CA GLY A 97 4.74 -4.52 8.16
C GLY A 97 4.84 -3.43 9.23
N ASP A 98 5.53 -2.34 8.88
CA ASP A 98 5.74 -1.17 9.71
C ASP A 98 6.16 0.05 8.84
N SER A 99 6.54 1.15 9.48
CA SER A 99 7.08 2.33 8.80
C SER A 99 8.44 2.11 8.14
N GLY A 100 9.18 1.06 8.53
CA GLY A 100 10.45 0.63 7.95
C GLY A 100 10.27 -0.20 6.67
N SER A 101 9.08 -0.66 6.35
CA SER A 101 8.79 -1.43 5.14
C SER A 101 9.20 -0.65 3.88
N HIS A 102 9.78 -1.35 2.89
CA HIS A 102 10.32 -0.74 1.67
C HIS A 102 9.30 0.17 0.95
N TYR A 103 8.06 -0.28 0.82
CA TYR A 103 6.97 0.49 0.21
C TYR A 103 6.53 1.68 1.08
N ALA A 104 6.53 1.54 2.40
CA ALA A 104 6.16 2.61 3.31
C ALA A 104 7.16 3.78 3.21
N ARG A 105 8.47 3.46 3.25
CA ARG A 105 9.52 4.45 3.05
C ARG A 105 9.44 5.10 1.67
N ALA A 106 9.20 4.32 0.61
CA ALA A 106 9.07 4.85 -0.75
C ALA A 106 7.89 5.82 -0.88
N LEU A 107 6.72 5.47 -0.32
CA LEU A 107 5.53 6.33 -0.31
C LEU A 107 5.74 7.60 0.53
N MET A 108 6.33 7.48 1.72
CA MET A 108 6.58 8.63 2.59
C MET A 108 7.63 9.58 1.99
N ALA A 109 8.69 9.05 1.37
CA ALA A 109 9.68 9.87 0.66
C ALA A 109 9.05 10.64 -0.51
N GLU A 110 8.19 9.99 -1.30
CA GLU A 110 7.46 10.65 -2.39
C GLU A 110 6.48 11.70 -1.85
N ALA A 111 5.77 11.42 -0.75
CA ALA A 111 4.90 12.39 -0.09
C ALA A 111 5.67 13.65 0.31
N ILE A 112 6.81 13.49 0.99
CA ILE A 112 7.68 14.60 1.39
C ILE A 112 8.16 15.38 0.16
N ALA A 113 8.64 14.68 -0.86
CA ALA A 113 9.14 15.30 -2.10
C ALA A 113 8.07 16.14 -2.81
N ARG A 114 6.79 15.76 -2.68
CA ARG A 114 5.64 16.49 -3.22
C ARG A 114 5.03 17.53 -2.28
N GLY A 115 5.70 17.80 -1.17
CA GLY A 115 5.25 18.81 -0.21
C GLY A 115 4.04 18.38 0.60
N CYS A 116 3.77 17.09 0.69
CA CYS A 116 2.76 16.52 1.57
C CYS A 116 3.35 16.20 2.95
N ASP A 117 2.50 16.19 3.98
CA ASP A 117 2.80 15.51 5.23
C ASP A 117 2.46 14.01 5.07
N GLY A 118 3.04 13.14 5.88
CA GLY A 118 2.79 11.70 5.79
C GLY A 118 2.79 11.03 7.16
N THR A 119 1.95 10.03 7.33
CA THR A 119 1.86 9.22 8.56
C THR A 119 1.67 7.76 8.20
N VAL A 120 2.49 6.90 8.77
CA VAL A 120 2.29 5.46 8.77
C VAL A 120 1.57 5.08 10.05
N ILE A 121 0.42 4.43 9.91
CA ILE A 121 -0.41 3.94 11.01
C ILE A 121 0.02 2.51 11.28
N HIS A 122 0.51 2.23 12.48
CA HIS A 122 0.89 0.88 12.86
C HIS A 122 -0.32 0.10 13.33
N PHE A 123 -0.53 -1.08 12.74
CA PHE A 123 -1.47 -2.04 13.33
C PHE A 123 -0.95 -2.53 14.68
N ARG A 124 -1.85 -2.94 15.57
CA ARG A 124 -1.54 -3.41 16.93
C ARG A 124 -0.43 -4.46 16.92
N GLY A 125 0.56 -4.29 17.78
CA GLY A 125 1.72 -5.18 17.88
C GLY A 125 2.71 -5.09 16.71
N CYS A 126 2.61 -4.07 15.82
CA CYS A 126 3.52 -3.89 14.68
C CYS A 126 4.47 -2.70 14.84
N SER A 127 4.41 -1.95 15.92
CA SER A 127 5.27 -0.78 16.17
C SER A 127 6.56 -1.09 16.96
N GLY A 128 6.82 -2.36 17.23
CA GLY A 128 7.95 -2.84 18.06
C GLY A 128 7.55 -3.26 19.47
N GLU A 129 6.37 -2.88 19.94
CA GLU A 129 5.80 -3.28 21.22
C GLU A 129 4.50 -4.07 21.00
N LEU A 130 4.27 -5.07 21.87
CA LEU A 130 2.97 -5.74 21.93
C LEU A 130 1.97 -4.83 22.64
N ASN A 131 0.75 -4.81 22.15
CA ASN A 131 -0.36 -4.13 22.77
C ASN A 131 -0.66 -4.66 24.19
N VAL A 132 -1.34 -3.86 24.98
CA VAL A 132 -1.68 -4.20 26.36
C VAL A 132 -2.83 -5.20 26.42
N GLY A 133 -3.89 -4.93 25.65
CA GLY A 133 -5.08 -5.78 25.57
C GLY A 133 -4.91 -7.02 24.68
N PRO A 134 -5.79 -7.99 24.79
CA PRO A 134 -5.71 -9.25 24.05
C PRO A 134 -6.05 -9.11 22.57
N ARG A 135 -6.62 -7.97 22.16
CA ARG A 135 -7.07 -7.75 20.79
C ARG A 135 -5.89 -7.73 19.80
N ALA A 136 -5.92 -8.62 18.82
CA ALA A 136 -4.98 -8.62 17.70
C ALA A 136 -5.57 -7.83 16.51
N TYR A 137 -4.70 -7.24 15.68
CA TYR A 137 -5.15 -6.66 14.40
C TYR A 137 -5.54 -7.77 13.42
N HIS A 138 -6.43 -7.43 12.49
CA HIS A 138 -6.90 -8.37 11.46
C HIS A 138 -7.30 -7.64 10.18
N SER A 139 -7.48 -8.39 9.08
CA SER A 139 -7.77 -7.83 7.76
C SER A 139 -9.11 -7.10 7.68
N GLY A 140 -10.00 -7.29 8.63
CA GLY A 140 -11.32 -6.64 8.68
C GLY A 140 -11.42 -5.47 9.66
N ALA A 141 -10.31 -4.97 10.23
CA ALA A 141 -10.27 -3.95 11.28
C ALA A 141 -10.67 -2.53 10.78
N SER A 142 -11.81 -2.41 10.09
CA SER A 142 -12.32 -1.15 9.53
C SER A 142 -12.76 -0.14 10.58
N ASP A 143 -13.22 -0.59 11.75
CA ASP A 143 -13.60 0.30 12.85
C ASP A 143 -12.39 1.03 13.44
N GLU A 144 -11.25 0.32 13.58
CA GLU A 144 -10.00 0.96 14.00
C GLU A 144 -9.49 1.95 12.96
N ALA A 145 -9.61 1.62 11.67
CA ALA A 145 -9.28 2.53 10.58
C ALA A 145 -10.17 3.79 10.61
N ASP A 146 -11.47 3.64 10.84
CA ASP A 146 -12.39 4.78 10.98
C ASP A 146 -11.99 5.70 12.12
N TRP A 147 -11.75 5.12 13.31
CA TRP A 147 -11.34 5.87 14.49
C TRP A 147 -10.02 6.63 14.26
N VAL A 148 -9.00 5.97 13.70
CA VAL A 148 -7.70 6.59 13.44
C VAL A 148 -7.82 7.72 12.42
N LEU A 149 -8.52 7.50 11.31
CA LEU A 149 -8.64 8.50 10.23
C LEU A 149 -9.45 9.73 10.70
N ARG A 150 -10.54 9.53 11.44
CA ARG A 150 -11.33 10.64 12.01
C ARG A 150 -10.53 11.43 13.04
N ARG A 151 -9.81 10.74 13.93
CA ARG A 151 -8.93 11.39 14.92
C ARG A 151 -7.79 12.16 14.23
N LEU A 152 -7.17 11.59 13.20
CA LEU A 152 -6.14 12.25 12.41
C LEU A 152 -6.70 13.52 11.73
N ARG A 153 -7.90 13.45 11.16
CA ARG A 153 -8.60 14.61 10.58
C ARG A 153 -8.86 15.67 11.63
N ALA A 154 -9.44 15.32 12.77
CA ALA A 154 -9.74 16.25 13.85
C ALA A 154 -8.47 16.92 14.42
N ALA A 155 -7.38 16.17 14.65
CA ALA A 155 -6.11 16.71 15.12
C ALA A 155 -5.48 17.71 14.14
N ARG A 156 -5.64 17.45 12.82
CA ARG A 156 -5.19 18.38 11.78
C ARG A 156 -6.02 19.66 11.75
N ASP A 157 -7.33 19.54 11.84
CA ASP A 157 -8.26 20.69 11.85
C ASP A 157 -8.02 21.58 13.07
N ALA A 158 -7.81 20.99 14.26
CA ALA A 158 -7.49 21.71 15.50
C ALA A 158 -6.17 22.51 15.40
N THR A 159 -5.23 22.07 14.55
CA THR A 159 -3.96 22.80 14.30
C THR A 159 -4.01 23.70 13.06
N GLY A 160 -5.20 23.94 12.48
CA GLY A 160 -5.38 24.77 11.28
C GLY A 160 -4.84 24.12 9.98
N ARG A 161 -4.56 22.82 9.99
CA ARG A 161 -4.07 22.06 8.83
C ARG A 161 -5.23 21.52 8.00
N ARG A 162 -5.81 22.37 7.15
CA ARG A 162 -7.00 22.09 6.35
C ARG A 162 -6.72 21.49 4.96
N GLY A 163 -5.48 21.15 4.66
CA GLY A 163 -5.15 20.45 3.41
C GLY A 163 -5.85 19.08 3.29
N PRO A 164 -6.08 18.58 2.06
CA PRO A 164 -6.80 17.32 1.85
C PRO A 164 -6.11 16.14 2.55
N LEU A 165 -6.92 15.26 3.13
CA LEU A 165 -6.48 13.98 3.65
C LEU A 165 -6.53 12.96 2.52
N LEU A 166 -5.41 12.28 2.28
CA LEU A 166 -5.24 11.18 1.32
C LEU A 166 -5.02 9.90 2.11
N ALA A 167 -5.52 8.79 1.62
CA ALA A 167 -5.30 7.49 2.25
C ALA A 167 -4.64 6.51 1.28
N ALA A 168 -3.71 5.71 1.78
CA ALA A 168 -3.15 4.57 1.08
C ALA A 168 -3.20 3.33 1.96
N GLY A 169 -3.40 2.18 1.36
CA GLY A 169 -3.30 0.89 2.03
C GLY A 169 -2.51 -0.09 1.17
N VAL A 170 -1.67 -0.91 1.81
CA VAL A 170 -0.85 -1.88 1.11
C VAL A 170 -1.17 -3.28 1.63
N SER A 171 -1.42 -4.24 0.73
CA SER A 171 -1.72 -5.62 1.07
C SER A 171 -2.87 -5.70 2.09
N LEU A 172 -2.68 -6.28 3.26
CA LEU A 172 -3.67 -6.29 4.35
C LEU A 172 -4.23 -4.90 4.64
N GLY A 173 -3.37 -3.87 4.74
CA GLY A 173 -3.81 -2.50 4.96
C GLY A 173 -4.65 -1.94 3.80
N GLY A 174 -4.41 -2.41 2.57
CA GLY A 174 -5.25 -2.12 1.40
C GLY A 174 -6.64 -2.74 1.53
N ASN A 175 -6.72 -3.98 2.02
CA ASN A 175 -7.99 -4.64 2.30
C ASN A 175 -8.79 -3.92 3.39
N VAL A 176 -8.15 -3.57 4.52
CA VAL A 176 -8.78 -2.79 5.60
C VAL A 176 -9.32 -1.46 5.09
N LEU A 177 -8.51 -0.73 4.30
CA LEU A 177 -8.90 0.56 3.74
C LEU A 177 -10.09 0.44 2.79
N LEU A 178 -10.09 -0.54 1.88
CA LEU A 178 -11.18 -0.74 0.92
C LEU A 178 -12.48 -1.19 1.61
N LYS A 179 -12.38 -2.09 2.60
CA LYS A 179 -13.53 -2.48 3.42
C LYS A 179 -14.10 -1.27 4.13
N TRP A 180 -13.27 -0.47 4.82
CA TRP A 180 -13.68 0.76 5.47
C TRP A 180 -14.39 1.75 4.52
N LEU A 181 -13.79 2.00 3.35
CA LEU A 181 -14.36 2.90 2.34
C LEU A 181 -15.73 2.44 1.86
N GLY A 182 -15.89 1.12 1.63
CA GLY A 182 -17.16 0.57 1.16
C GLY A 182 -18.24 0.54 2.24
N GLU A 183 -17.90 0.27 3.49
CA GLU A 183 -18.83 0.31 4.63
C GLU A 183 -19.27 1.73 4.97
N ARG A 184 -18.38 2.72 4.89
CA ARG A 184 -18.70 4.12 5.22
C ARG A 184 -19.30 4.87 4.04
N GLY A 185 -19.08 4.42 2.81
CA GLY A 185 -19.62 5.08 1.63
C GLY A 185 -19.35 6.59 1.61
N ALA A 186 -20.42 7.41 1.58
CA ALA A 186 -20.31 8.86 1.58
C ALA A 186 -19.70 9.45 2.87
N ASP A 187 -19.86 8.77 4.01
CA ASP A 187 -19.33 9.23 5.30
C ASP A 187 -17.79 9.20 5.35
N ALA A 188 -17.15 8.46 4.44
CA ALA A 188 -15.70 8.49 4.23
C ALA A 188 -15.22 9.75 3.47
N GLY A 189 -16.12 10.63 3.02
CA GLY A 189 -15.82 11.78 2.15
C GLY A 189 -14.89 12.85 2.74
N PHE A 190 -14.54 12.75 4.03
CA PHE A 190 -13.47 13.57 4.62
C PHE A 190 -12.06 13.15 4.17
N VAL A 191 -11.91 11.97 3.55
CA VAL A 191 -10.75 11.52 2.77
C VAL A 191 -10.99 11.92 1.32
N ALA A 192 -10.11 12.77 0.77
CA ALA A 192 -10.30 13.33 -0.57
C ALA A 192 -10.04 12.32 -1.69
N ALA A 193 -9.10 11.40 -1.50
CA ALA A 193 -8.79 10.33 -2.43
C ALA A 193 -8.09 9.18 -1.71
N ALA A 194 -8.24 7.95 -2.22
CA ALA A 194 -7.63 6.76 -1.67
C ALA A 194 -6.91 5.92 -2.73
N ALA A 195 -5.98 5.06 -2.29
CA ALA A 195 -5.36 4.05 -3.12
C ALA A 195 -5.07 2.77 -2.33
N ALA A 196 -5.32 1.62 -2.93
CA ALA A 196 -4.98 0.32 -2.38
C ALA A 196 -4.03 -0.41 -3.33
N VAL A 197 -2.93 -0.92 -2.80
CA VAL A 197 -1.90 -1.62 -3.56
C VAL A 197 -1.86 -3.08 -3.13
N SER A 198 -2.02 -3.99 -4.08
CA SER A 198 -2.01 -5.44 -3.86
C SER A 198 -2.92 -5.91 -2.71
N PRO A 199 -4.13 -5.34 -2.51
CA PRO A 199 -5.04 -5.83 -1.48
C PRO A 199 -5.48 -7.26 -1.80
N PRO A 200 -5.60 -8.16 -0.81
CA PRO A 200 -6.21 -9.46 -1.01
C PRO A 200 -7.74 -9.30 -1.10
N HIS A 201 -8.27 -9.17 -2.34
CA HIS A 201 -9.71 -8.99 -2.56
C HIS A 201 -10.55 -10.11 -1.95
N ASP A 202 -9.97 -11.31 -1.89
CA ASP A 202 -10.54 -12.53 -1.33
C ASP A 202 -9.50 -13.17 -0.41
N LEU A 203 -9.74 -13.11 0.89
CA LEU A 203 -8.84 -13.65 1.91
C LEU A 203 -8.77 -15.17 1.89
N HIS A 204 -9.87 -15.86 1.55
CA HIS A 204 -9.90 -17.31 1.43
C HIS A 204 -8.99 -17.77 0.28
N ALA A 205 -9.14 -17.14 -0.91
CA ALA A 205 -8.28 -17.43 -2.06
C ALA A 205 -6.79 -17.16 -1.72
N SER A 206 -6.49 -16.08 -1.03
CA SER A 206 -5.12 -15.74 -0.60
C SER A 206 -4.56 -16.76 0.39
N ALA A 207 -5.34 -17.19 1.40
CA ALA A 207 -4.91 -18.17 2.38
C ALA A 207 -4.59 -19.53 1.72
N ILE A 208 -5.43 -19.98 0.78
CA ILE A 208 -5.20 -21.21 0.01
C ILE A 208 -3.90 -21.11 -0.80
N VAL A 209 -3.68 -19.99 -1.50
CA VAL A 209 -2.47 -19.81 -2.33
C VAL A 209 -1.22 -19.76 -1.47
N LEU A 210 -1.26 -19.09 -0.33
CA LEU A 210 -0.13 -18.99 0.60
C LEU A 210 0.19 -20.32 1.32
N SER A 211 -0.74 -21.29 1.32
CA SER A 211 -0.51 -22.63 1.88
C SER A 211 0.10 -23.64 0.89
N ARG A 212 0.35 -23.25 -0.38
CA ARG A 212 0.73 -24.18 -1.45
C ARG A 212 2.06 -23.82 -2.12
N GLY A 213 2.76 -24.85 -2.60
CA GLY A 213 3.98 -24.70 -3.39
C GLY A 213 5.02 -23.77 -2.77
N PHE A 214 5.68 -22.97 -3.58
CA PHE A 214 6.70 -22.00 -3.12
C PHE A 214 6.11 -20.93 -2.17
N ASN A 215 4.84 -20.61 -2.30
CA ASN A 215 4.18 -19.59 -1.47
C ASN A 215 4.12 -19.98 0.02
N ARG A 216 4.27 -21.27 0.35
CA ARG A 216 4.40 -21.72 1.75
C ARG A 216 5.58 -21.06 2.49
N LEU A 217 6.63 -20.65 1.76
CA LEU A 217 7.74 -19.93 2.38
C LEU A 217 7.32 -18.55 2.89
N TYR A 218 6.46 -17.86 2.15
CA TYR A 218 5.88 -16.59 2.61
C TYR A 218 4.91 -16.82 3.77
N GLY A 219 4.01 -17.81 3.63
CA GLY A 219 3.06 -18.18 4.68
C GLY A 219 3.77 -18.49 5.99
N GLU A 220 4.80 -19.35 5.97
CA GLU A 220 5.57 -19.70 7.17
C GLU A 220 6.34 -18.50 7.75
N ARG A 221 6.86 -17.60 6.92
CA ARG A 221 7.52 -16.38 7.40
C ARG A 221 6.53 -15.51 8.21
N PHE A 222 5.32 -15.30 7.71
CA PHE A 222 4.28 -14.56 8.43
C PHE A 222 3.83 -15.29 9.68
N LEU A 223 3.52 -16.58 9.57
CA LEU A 223 3.06 -17.40 10.71
C LEU A 223 4.08 -17.44 11.84
N ARG A 224 5.37 -17.45 11.55
CA ARG A 224 6.42 -17.43 12.58
C ARG A 224 6.31 -16.17 13.46
N THR A 225 6.07 -15.01 12.86
CA THR A 225 5.92 -13.76 13.62
C THR A 225 4.58 -13.69 14.32
N LEU A 226 3.50 -14.12 13.66
CA LEU A 226 2.16 -14.17 14.24
C LEU A 226 2.08 -15.12 15.43
N ARG A 227 2.60 -16.35 15.31
CA ARG A 227 2.68 -17.33 16.42
C ARG A 227 3.47 -16.76 17.61
N ARG A 228 4.64 -16.15 17.34
CA ARG A 228 5.46 -15.54 18.40
C ARG A 228 4.68 -14.46 19.15
N LYS A 229 3.97 -13.57 18.44
CA LYS A 229 3.15 -12.52 19.04
C LYS A 229 1.97 -13.12 19.83
N ALA A 230 1.28 -14.09 19.27
CA ALA A 230 0.19 -14.77 19.95
C ALA A 230 0.67 -15.48 21.24
N LEU A 231 1.77 -16.21 21.18
CA LEU A 231 2.34 -16.86 22.36
C LEU A 231 2.78 -15.85 23.44
N ALA A 232 3.37 -14.72 23.03
CA ALA A 232 3.71 -13.65 23.96
C ALA A 232 2.47 -12.93 24.53
N MET A 233 1.37 -12.84 23.77
CA MET A 233 0.10 -12.33 24.26
C MET A 233 -0.52 -13.27 25.30
N LEU A 234 -0.38 -14.59 25.10
CA LEU A 234 -0.86 -15.61 26.05
C LEU A 234 -0.14 -15.52 27.40
N GLU A 235 1.13 -15.10 27.45
CA GLU A 235 1.84 -14.84 28.71
C GLU A 235 1.19 -13.70 29.53
N ARG A 236 0.67 -12.68 28.83
CA ARG A 236 -0.02 -11.56 29.47
C ARG A 236 -1.48 -11.87 29.83
N HIS A 237 -2.11 -12.71 29.02
CA HIS A 237 -3.53 -13.05 29.11
C HIS A 237 -3.71 -14.58 29.08
N PRO A 238 -3.45 -15.30 30.17
CA PRO A 238 -3.61 -16.75 30.22
C PRO A 238 -5.04 -17.19 29.87
N GLY A 239 -5.16 -18.28 29.13
CA GLY A 239 -6.46 -18.86 28.81
C GLY A 239 -7.14 -18.35 27.54
N LEU A 240 -6.53 -17.41 26.78
CA LEU A 240 -7.12 -16.93 25.53
C LEU A 240 -7.30 -18.03 24.48
N TYR A 241 -6.34 -18.93 24.38
CA TYR A 241 -6.32 -20.05 23.43
C TYR A 241 -5.32 -21.12 23.87
N ASP A 242 -5.38 -22.29 23.24
CA ASP A 242 -4.46 -23.40 23.52
C ASP A 242 -3.05 -23.10 22.96
N ARG A 243 -2.06 -23.04 23.87
CA ARG A 243 -0.65 -22.76 23.55
C ARG A 243 -0.08 -23.77 22.54
N ALA A 244 -0.33 -25.07 22.75
CA ALA A 244 0.24 -26.12 21.93
C ALA A 244 -0.34 -26.11 20.52
N ARG A 245 -1.65 -25.89 20.40
CA ARG A 245 -2.32 -25.77 19.11
C ARG A 245 -1.83 -24.54 18.32
N VAL A 246 -1.70 -23.39 18.97
CA VAL A 246 -1.16 -22.17 18.31
C VAL A 246 0.27 -22.39 17.85
N ALA A 247 1.13 -22.96 18.68
CA ALA A 247 2.51 -23.28 18.31
C ALA A 247 2.61 -24.27 17.13
N ALA A 248 1.65 -25.19 17.01
CA ALA A 248 1.58 -26.21 15.97
C ALA A 248 0.83 -25.79 14.71
N SER A 249 0.24 -24.58 14.68
CA SER A 249 -0.50 -24.08 13.49
C SER A 249 0.40 -24.06 12.26
N ARG A 250 -0.06 -24.63 11.12
CA ARG A 250 0.76 -24.88 9.92
C ARG A 250 0.47 -23.92 8.77
N ASP A 251 -0.70 -23.29 8.82
CA ASP A 251 -1.16 -22.36 7.80
C ASP A 251 -2.06 -21.27 8.41
N PHE A 252 -2.55 -20.36 7.57
CA PHE A 252 -3.42 -19.28 8.01
C PHE A 252 -4.78 -19.79 8.51
N PHE A 253 -5.27 -20.95 7.98
CA PHE A 253 -6.52 -21.51 8.48
C PHE A 253 -6.39 -21.92 9.94
N ASP A 254 -5.37 -22.72 10.27
CA ASP A 254 -5.10 -23.15 11.65
C ASP A 254 -4.96 -21.94 12.59
N PHE A 255 -4.19 -20.91 12.16
CA PHE A 255 -3.92 -19.75 13.00
C PHE A 255 -5.17 -18.88 13.18
N ASP A 256 -5.88 -18.59 12.11
CA ASP A 256 -7.05 -17.72 12.15
C ASP A 256 -8.22 -18.38 12.89
N GLU A 257 -8.37 -19.71 12.80
CA GLU A 257 -9.37 -20.47 13.56
C GLU A 257 -9.10 -20.43 15.07
N LEU A 258 -7.81 -20.48 15.45
CA LEU A 258 -7.41 -20.57 16.86
C LEU A 258 -7.24 -19.21 17.53
N VAL A 259 -6.85 -18.20 16.78
CA VAL A 259 -6.43 -16.90 17.33
C VAL A 259 -7.26 -15.75 16.77
N THR A 260 -7.21 -15.53 15.44
CA THR A 260 -7.76 -14.31 14.85
C THR A 260 -9.29 -14.27 14.99
N ALA A 261 -9.97 -15.35 14.67
CA ALA A 261 -11.42 -15.40 14.71
C ALA A 261 -11.96 -15.25 16.14
N PRO A 262 -11.54 -16.03 17.13
CA PRO A 262 -12.06 -15.91 18.50
C PRO A 262 -11.79 -14.55 19.15
N LEU A 263 -10.58 -14.00 18.95
CA LEU A 263 -10.22 -12.71 19.57
C LEU A 263 -10.99 -11.51 18.97
N ASN A 264 -11.56 -11.65 17.79
CA ASN A 264 -12.25 -10.58 17.08
C ASN A 264 -13.74 -10.84 16.86
N GLY A 265 -14.32 -11.85 17.55
CA GLY A 265 -15.76 -12.12 17.53
C GLY A 265 -16.29 -12.74 16.24
N PHE A 266 -15.44 -13.46 15.51
CA PHE A 266 -15.83 -14.27 14.36
C PHE A 266 -16.10 -15.71 14.81
N ALA A 267 -17.07 -16.36 14.16
CA ALA A 267 -17.45 -17.73 14.50
C ALA A 267 -16.39 -18.77 14.05
N SER A 268 -15.61 -18.47 13.03
CA SER A 268 -14.55 -19.33 12.46
C SER A 268 -13.61 -18.54 11.57
N ALA A 269 -12.51 -19.16 11.14
CA ALA A 269 -11.64 -18.59 10.12
C ALA A 269 -12.38 -18.26 8.81
N LEU A 270 -13.31 -19.12 8.39
CA LEU A 270 -14.13 -18.89 7.21
C LEU A 270 -15.08 -17.70 7.38
N ASP A 271 -15.72 -17.55 8.53
CA ASP A 271 -16.55 -16.37 8.85
C ASP A 271 -15.69 -15.10 8.85
N TYR A 272 -14.51 -15.17 9.46
CA TYR A 272 -13.54 -14.07 9.43
C TYR A 272 -13.18 -13.68 7.99
N TRP A 273 -12.74 -14.62 7.17
CA TRP A 273 -12.33 -14.33 5.79
C TRP A 273 -13.48 -13.81 4.94
N THR A 274 -14.67 -14.39 5.08
CA THR A 274 -15.86 -13.96 4.35
C THR A 274 -16.23 -12.53 4.69
N ARG A 275 -16.33 -12.19 5.97
CA ARG A 275 -16.75 -10.85 6.43
C ARG A 275 -15.66 -9.79 6.30
N SER A 276 -14.39 -10.20 6.18
CA SER A 276 -13.25 -9.30 6.12
C SER A 276 -12.69 -9.09 4.72
N SER A 277 -13.07 -9.89 3.72
CA SER A 277 -12.66 -9.68 2.32
C SER A 277 -13.24 -8.40 1.75
N CYS A 278 -12.39 -7.54 1.18
CA CYS A 278 -12.83 -6.22 0.72
C CYS A 278 -13.71 -6.27 -0.54
N ARG A 279 -13.67 -7.33 -1.34
CA ARG A 279 -14.37 -7.44 -2.63
C ARG A 279 -15.85 -7.09 -2.54
N GLN A 280 -16.57 -7.60 -1.55
CA GLN A 280 -18.00 -7.38 -1.35
C GLN A 280 -18.36 -5.92 -1.00
N TYR A 281 -17.40 -5.14 -0.53
CA TYR A 281 -17.61 -3.75 -0.12
C TYR A 281 -17.28 -2.74 -1.23
N LEU A 282 -16.61 -3.17 -2.31
CA LEU A 282 -16.20 -2.28 -3.41
C LEU A 282 -17.36 -1.53 -4.10
N PRO A 283 -18.58 -2.11 -4.23
CA PRO A 283 -19.74 -1.37 -4.75
C PRO A 283 -20.16 -0.16 -3.90
N GLY A 284 -19.88 -0.19 -2.58
CA GLY A 284 -20.23 0.88 -1.64
C GLY A 284 -19.22 2.04 -1.58
N VAL A 285 -18.06 1.92 -2.21
CA VAL A 285 -17.01 2.95 -2.17
C VAL A 285 -17.47 4.22 -2.87
N ALA A 286 -17.50 5.35 -2.15
CA ALA A 286 -17.89 6.66 -2.69
C ALA A 286 -16.69 7.61 -2.90
N VAL A 287 -15.57 7.37 -2.23
CA VAL A 287 -14.35 8.16 -2.36
C VAL A 287 -13.59 7.75 -3.62
N PRO A 288 -13.08 8.69 -4.45
CA PRO A 288 -12.24 8.35 -5.59
C PRO A 288 -11.05 7.49 -5.18
N THR A 289 -11.01 6.24 -5.65
CA THR A 289 -10.08 5.21 -5.17
C THR A 289 -9.40 4.48 -6.32
N LEU A 290 -8.06 4.38 -6.28
CA LEU A 290 -7.28 3.52 -7.17
C LEU A 290 -7.03 2.17 -6.50
N VAL A 291 -7.31 1.08 -7.19
CA VAL A 291 -6.93 -0.29 -6.80
C VAL A 291 -5.91 -0.81 -7.79
N LEU A 292 -4.68 -1.01 -7.33
CA LEU A 292 -3.53 -1.43 -8.12
C LEU A 292 -3.09 -2.84 -7.70
N ASN A 293 -3.26 -3.85 -8.56
CA ASN A 293 -2.77 -5.22 -8.36
C ASN A 293 -1.99 -5.69 -9.58
N ALA A 294 -0.86 -6.35 -9.36
CA ALA A 294 -0.20 -7.08 -10.44
C ALA A 294 -0.95 -8.39 -10.73
N LEU A 295 -1.14 -8.73 -12.02
CA LEU A 295 -1.76 -10.01 -12.40
C LEU A 295 -0.92 -11.22 -12.01
N ASN A 296 0.39 -11.04 -11.88
CA ASN A 296 1.33 -12.06 -11.43
C ASN A 296 1.60 -12.01 -9.92
N ASP A 297 0.72 -11.39 -9.13
CA ASP A 297 0.88 -11.38 -7.67
C ASP A 297 0.84 -12.82 -7.13
N PRO A 298 1.91 -13.30 -6.45
CA PRO A 298 1.92 -14.68 -5.95
C PRO A 298 1.04 -14.90 -4.73
N PHE A 299 0.47 -13.84 -4.13
CA PHE A 299 -0.36 -13.92 -2.92
C PHE A 299 -1.85 -13.94 -3.21
N LEU A 300 -2.26 -13.53 -4.40
CA LEU A 300 -3.66 -13.54 -4.82
C LEU A 300 -3.76 -14.00 -6.28
N PRO A 301 -4.50 -15.07 -6.59
CA PRO A 301 -4.70 -15.47 -7.98
C PRO A 301 -5.49 -14.41 -8.74
N ALA A 302 -5.15 -14.18 -10.00
CA ALA A 302 -5.83 -13.18 -10.84
C ALA A 302 -7.35 -13.39 -10.93
N SER A 303 -7.83 -14.64 -10.81
CA SER A 303 -9.26 -14.98 -10.77
C SER A 303 -10.00 -14.46 -9.52
N ALA A 304 -9.29 -14.12 -8.47
CA ALA A 304 -9.86 -13.56 -7.24
C ALA A 304 -9.87 -12.02 -7.25
N LEU A 305 -9.30 -11.37 -8.26
CA LEU A 305 -9.38 -9.92 -8.43
C LEU A 305 -10.79 -9.50 -8.82
N ALA A 306 -11.23 -8.35 -8.31
CA ALA A 306 -12.53 -7.79 -8.67
C ALA A 306 -12.57 -7.34 -10.14
N GLY A 307 -13.69 -7.55 -10.81
CA GLY A 307 -13.97 -7.04 -12.14
C GLY A 307 -14.63 -5.66 -12.12
N PRO A 308 -14.79 -5.03 -13.32
CA PRO A 308 -15.39 -3.69 -13.44
C PRO A 308 -16.84 -3.61 -12.94
N HIS A 309 -17.57 -4.73 -12.96
CA HIS A 309 -18.98 -4.80 -12.54
C HIS A 309 -19.14 -4.97 -11.03
N GLU A 310 -18.04 -5.20 -10.31
CA GLU A 310 -18.03 -5.46 -8.87
C GLU A 310 -17.58 -4.24 -8.07
N VAL A 311 -17.42 -3.10 -8.72
CA VAL A 311 -16.93 -1.88 -8.08
C VAL A 311 -17.85 -0.69 -8.39
N SER A 312 -17.84 0.30 -7.51
CA SER A 312 -18.53 1.55 -7.76
C SER A 312 -17.81 2.39 -8.85
N ARG A 313 -18.48 3.43 -9.34
CA ARG A 313 -17.89 4.40 -10.29
C ARG A 313 -16.71 5.19 -9.69
N ALA A 314 -16.60 5.26 -8.37
CA ALA A 314 -15.49 5.92 -7.69
C ALA A 314 -14.21 5.08 -7.68
N VAL A 315 -14.30 3.77 -7.93
CA VAL A 315 -13.16 2.85 -7.93
C VAL A 315 -12.60 2.70 -9.34
N ARG A 316 -11.31 2.98 -9.48
CA ARG A 316 -10.52 2.71 -10.67
C ARG A 316 -9.65 1.47 -10.42
N LEU A 317 -9.91 0.40 -11.15
CA LEU A 317 -9.07 -0.79 -11.16
C LEU A 317 -7.92 -0.63 -12.16
N GLU A 318 -6.72 -1.09 -11.79
CA GLU A 318 -5.55 -1.09 -12.66
C GLU A 318 -4.70 -2.33 -12.36
N TYR A 319 -4.58 -3.24 -13.36
CA TYR A 319 -3.97 -4.55 -13.19
C TYR A 319 -2.85 -4.79 -14.22
N PRO A 320 -1.62 -4.27 -14.00
CA PRO A 320 -0.48 -4.57 -14.86
C PRO A 320 -0.14 -6.05 -14.83
N ALA A 321 0.41 -6.55 -15.95
CA ALA A 321 0.79 -7.96 -16.10
C ALA A 321 1.86 -8.42 -15.10
N GLY A 322 2.77 -7.52 -14.74
CA GLY A 322 3.85 -7.76 -13.78
C GLY A 322 3.76 -6.82 -12.58
N GLY A 323 4.65 -7.03 -11.61
CA GLY A 323 4.76 -6.22 -10.38
C GLY A 323 4.97 -7.05 -9.12
N GLY A 324 4.64 -8.33 -9.15
CA GLY A 324 4.66 -9.20 -7.98
C GLY A 324 3.75 -8.68 -6.87
N HIS A 325 3.99 -9.10 -5.63
CA HIS A 325 3.28 -8.56 -4.47
C HIS A 325 3.97 -7.29 -3.99
N VAL A 326 3.37 -6.12 -4.27
CA VAL A 326 3.87 -4.78 -3.83
C VAL A 326 5.25 -4.40 -4.41
N GLY A 327 5.79 -5.13 -5.38
CA GLY A 327 7.15 -4.90 -5.86
C GLY A 327 7.28 -3.66 -6.72
N PHE A 328 6.62 -3.65 -7.87
CA PHE A 328 6.60 -2.55 -8.85
C PHE A 328 7.95 -1.84 -9.03
N LEU A 329 9.03 -2.64 -9.06
CA LEU A 329 10.40 -2.14 -9.20
C LEU A 329 10.63 -1.60 -10.62
N ALA A 330 11.42 -0.53 -10.76
CA ALA A 330 11.73 0.09 -12.03
C ALA A 330 13.23 0.30 -12.23
N GLY A 331 13.69 0.33 -13.49
CA GLY A 331 15.05 0.69 -13.89
C GLY A 331 16.08 -0.43 -13.80
N ALA A 332 17.35 -0.06 -13.96
CA ALA A 332 18.50 -1.00 -13.90
C ALA A 332 18.73 -1.50 -12.48
N PRO A 333 19.43 -2.66 -12.31
CA PRO A 333 19.76 -3.22 -10.99
C PRO A 333 20.45 -2.20 -10.07
N PRO A 334 20.21 -2.23 -8.76
CA PRO A 334 19.27 -3.10 -8.03
C PRO A 334 17.80 -2.65 -8.14
N GLY A 335 17.49 -1.64 -8.92
CA GLY A 335 16.16 -1.11 -9.15
C GLY A 335 15.76 0.02 -8.19
N ARG A 336 14.71 0.76 -8.57
CA ARG A 336 14.11 1.85 -7.80
C ARG A 336 12.67 1.52 -7.45
N LEU A 337 12.24 1.97 -6.26
CA LEU A 337 10.89 1.80 -5.73
C LEU A 337 10.02 3.05 -5.96
N ASP A 338 10.23 3.75 -7.06
CA ASP A 338 9.60 5.05 -7.32
C ASP A 338 8.37 4.99 -8.23
N TRP A 339 8.18 3.89 -8.99
CA TRP A 339 7.05 3.80 -9.92
C TRP A 339 5.70 3.79 -9.18
N MET A 340 5.51 2.89 -8.23
CA MET A 340 4.25 2.75 -7.49
C MET A 340 3.89 4.02 -6.72
N PRO A 341 4.79 4.65 -5.93
CA PRO A 341 4.49 5.93 -5.31
C PRO A 341 4.07 7.01 -6.30
N ARG A 342 4.79 7.16 -7.43
CA ARG A 342 4.44 8.13 -8.47
C ARG A 342 3.07 7.85 -9.08
N ARG A 343 2.73 6.58 -9.30
CA ARG A 343 1.42 6.20 -9.85
C ARG A 343 0.28 6.54 -8.89
N LEU A 344 0.45 6.32 -7.58
CA LEU A 344 -0.53 6.73 -6.57
C LEU A 344 -0.69 8.24 -6.55
N PHE A 345 0.43 8.98 -6.54
CA PHE A 345 0.37 10.44 -6.54
C PHE A 345 -0.23 11.01 -7.82
N ALA A 346 -0.02 10.39 -8.98
CA ALA A 346 -0.70 10.78 -10.22
C ALA A 346 -2.23 10.62 -10.10
N HIS A 347 -2.71 9.57 -9.42
CA HIS A 347 -4.13 9.42 -9.10
C HIS A 347 -4.63 10.54 -8.18
N TYR A 348 -3.92 10.83 -7.10
CA TYR A 348 -4.30 11.90 -6.18
C TYR A 348 -4.32 13.27 -6.85
N GLU A 349 -3.35 13.58 -7.69
CA GLU A 349 -3.31 14.82 -8.47
C GLU A 349 -4.49 14.97 -9.43
N ALA A 350 -4.85 13.88 -10.11
CA ALA A 350 -6.01 13.86 -11.00
C ALA A 350 -7.31 14.15 -10.23
N VAL A 351 -7.49 13.56 -9.05
CA VAL A 351 -8.67 13.78 -8.20
C VAL A 351 -8.71 15.20 -7.64
N LEU A 352 -7.55 15.72 -7.19
CA LEU A 352 -7.46 17.06 -6.61
C LEU A 352 -7.51 18.18 -7.65
N GLY A 353 -7.43 17.86 -8.95
CA GLY A 353 -7.38 18.85 -10.03
C GLY A 353 -6.16 19.77 -9.97
N ALA A 354 -5.11 19.40 -9.23
CA ALA A 354 -3.92 20.23 -9.02
C ALA A 354 -2.66 19.39 -8.82
N PRO A 355 -1.53 19.73 -9.45
CA PRO A 355 -0.29 19.03 -9.29
C PRO A 355 0.26 19.18 -7.86
N LEU A 356 0.71 18.08 -7.30
CA LEU A 356 1.48 18.03 -6.06
C LEU A 356 2.96 18.10 -6.48
N ARG A 357 3.46 19.32 -6.74
CA ARG A 357 4.79 19.53 -7.32
C ARG A 357 5.86 19.07 -6.34
N ARG A 358 6.84 18.31 -6.84
CA ARG A 358 8.11 18.10 -6.14
C ARG A 358 8.73 19.46 -5.89
N GLY A 359 9.13 19.75 -4.67
CA GLY A 359 9.94 20.94 -4.36
C GLY A 359 11.18 20.90 -5.26
N GLY A 360 11.27 21.84 -6.22
CA GLY A 360 12.27 21.79 -7.26
C GLY A 360 13.67 21.99 -6.71
N ALA A 361 14.64 21.27 -7.26
CA ALA A 361 15.86 21.93 -7.68
C ALA A 361 15.43 23.09 -8.61
N ALA A 362 15.81 24.32 -8.27
CA ALA A 362 15.62 25.47 -9.15
C ALA A 362 16.09 25.05 -10.55
N ALA A 363 15.24 25.25 -11.55
CA ALA A 363 15.66 25.14 -12.94
C ALA A 363 16.95 25.95 -13.06
N GLN A 364 18.06 25.29 -13.32
CA GLN A 364 19.25 26.02 -13.74
C GLN A 364 18.83 26.79 -15.02
N PRO A 365 18.99 28.08 -15.05
CA PRO A 365 18.76 28.82 -16.28
C PRO A 365 19.66 28.22 -17.37
N ASP A 366 19.05 27.90 -18.47
CA ASP A 366 19.70 27.39 -19.68
C ASP A 366 20.87 28.34 -20.05
N ARG A 367 22.10 27.83 -19.94
CA ARG A 367 23.32 28.57 -20.31
C ARG A 367 23.57 28.53 -21.82
N SER A 368 22.56 28.32 -22.64
CA SER A 368 22.69 28.28 -24.10
C SER A 368 22.59 29.65 -24.81
N ASP A 369 22.40 30.77 -24.07
CA ASP A 369 22.34 32.08 -24.69
C ASP A 369 23.49 32.98 -24.24
N ARG A 370 24.72 32.56 -24.60
CA ARG A 370 25.93 33.42 -24.62
C ARG A 370 26.75 33.18 -25.88
N SER A 371 26.12 33.45 -27.01
CA SER A 371 26.83 33.71 -28.24
C SER A 371 26.13 34.88 -28.92
N ASP A 372 26.53 36.12 -28.59
CA ASP A 372 26.51 37.30 -29.43
C ASP A 372 26.90 38.52 -28.58
N ARG A 373 28.21 38.68 -28.41
CA ARG A 373 28.78 40.03 -28.20
C ARG A 373 29.53 40.43 -29.45
N PRO A 374 29.13 41.50 -30.11
CA PRO A 374 29.91 42.03 -31.23
C PRO A 374 31.24 42.62 -30.73
N ASP A 375 32.27 42.33 -31.51
CA ASP A 375 33.64 42.86 -31.38
C ASP A 375 33.64 44.37 -31.20
N ARG A 376 34.35 44.86 -30.19
CA ARG A 376 34.74 46.28 -30.10
C ARG A 376 35.94 46.53 -30.99
N PRO A 377 35.93 47.58 -31.81
CA PRO A 377 37.07 47.94 -32.60
C PRO A 377 38.21 48.53 -31.73
N ALA A 378 39.43 48.15 -32.06
CA ALA A 378 40.67 48.72 -31.50
C ALA A 378 40.81 50.23 -31.80
N ALA A 379 41.19 50.99 -30.76
CA ALA A 379 41.60 52.38 -30.88
C ALA A 379 43.04 52.44 -31.32
N PRO A 380 43.37 53.42 -32.20
CA PRO A 380 44.75 53.66 -32.60
C PRO A 380 45.47 54.66 -31.65
N GLY A 381 46.79 54.41 -31.44
CA GLY A 381 47.65 55.33 -30.73
C GLY A 381 48.90 54.60 -30.18
#